data_33f1e770a77283364da9b385da41fa72
#
_entry.id   33f1e770a77283364da9b385da41fa72
#
_cell.length_a   1.000
_cell.length_b   1.000
_cell.length_c   1.000
_cell.angle_alpha   90.00
_cell.angle_beta   90.00
_cell.angle_gamma   90.00
#
_symmetry.space_group_name_H-M   'P 1'
#
loop_
_entity.id
_entity.type
_entity.pdbx_description
1 polymer ?
#
loop_
_entity_poly.entity_id
_entity_poly.type
_entity_poly.pdbx_seq_one_letter_code
_entity_poly.pdbx_strand_id
1 'polypeptide(L)'
;MVPIVTIDGPSGSGKGTISKSLALELGWNYLDSGLIYRCYAFFHLSKASNIPDEIKKIQHNYSLENESITYQGKDITSLIRGSEITKLSSELSQKEKVRSRLTSIQKTYRKLPGLVAEGRDMSSKLFPDSLVKIFLTANLEERVMRRANQLRNAGQKVNISELKNEIELRDERDTERSHSPLKQTKDSTLIDSSSKTVREITNLIIKLVNEKY
;
A
#
# COMPACT_ATOMS: atom_id res chain seq x y z
N MET A 1 -21.98 1.44 -10.73
CA MET A 1 -21.12 1.40 -9.50
C MET A 1 -19.70 1.70 -9.93
N VAL A 2 -18.88 2.46 -9.15
CA VAL A 2 -17.48 2.69 -9.50
C VAL A 2 -16.72 1.37 -9.33
N PRO A 3 -16.04 0.85 -10.39
CA PRO A 3 -15.30 -0.39 -10.32
C PRO A 3 -14.08 -0.27 -9.40
N ILE A 4 -13.74 -1.34 -8.69
CA ILE A 4 -12.61 -1.38 -7.76
C ILE A 4 -11.84 -2.68 -7.90
N VAL A 5 -10.52 -2.57 -8.00
CA VAL A 5 -9.58 -3.67 -7.77
C VAL A 5 -8.92 -3.46 -6.42
N THR A 6 -8.95 -4.46 -5.57
CA THR A 6 -8.23 -4.46 -4.29
C THR A 6 -7.03 -5.39 -4.34
N ILE A 7 -5.87 -4.92 -3.84
CA ILE A 7 -4.63 -5.69 -3.79
C ILE A 7 -4.10 -5.69 -2.36
N ASP A 8 -4.33 -6.77 -1.63
CA ASP A 8 -3.84 -6.98 -0.27
C ASP A 8 -2.64 -7.93 -0.27
N GLY A 9 -1.83 -7.91 0.79
CA GLY A 9 -0.70 -8.82 0.95
C GLY A 9 0.42 -8.29 1.85
N PRO A 10 1.43 -9.12 2.18
CA PRO A 10 2.49 -8.79 3.12
C PRO A 10 3.44 -7.69 2.62
N SER A 11 4.31 -7.20 3.49
CA SER A 11 5.32 -6.19 3.13
C SER A 11 6.30 -6.73 2.08
N GLY A 12 6.67 -5.92 1.08
CA GLY A 12 7.64 -6.31 0.05
C GLY A 12 7.11 -7.25 -1.05
N SER A 13 5.81 -7.63 -1.05
CA SER A 13 5.23 -8.50 -2.09
C SER A 13 5.06 -7.84 -3.48
N GLY A 14 5.45 -6.58 -3.64
CA GLY A 14 5.35 -5.86 -4.92
C GLY A 14 4.03 -5.14 -5.19
N LYS A 15 3.11 -5.10 -4.20
CA LYS A 15 1.80 -4.45 -4.36
C LYS A 15 1.87 -3.06 -4.97
N GLY A 16 2.72 -2.17 -4.41
CA GLY A 16 2.82 -0.79 -4.88
C GLY A 16 3.17 -0.67 -6.35
N THR A 17 4.15 -1.43 -6.80
CA THR A 17 4.58 -1.44 -8.20
C THR A 17 3.48 -1.96 -9.12
N ILE A 18 2.86 -3.09 -8.74
CA ILE A 18 1.79 -3.72 -9.51
C ILE A 18 0.54 -2.84 -9.54
N SER A 19 0.15 -2.26 -8.40
CA SER A 19 -1.02 -1.39 -8.31
C SER A 19 -0.85 -0.09 -9.11
N LYS A 20 0.34 0.51 -9.10
CA LYS A 20 0.66 1.68 -9.94
C LYS A 20 0.58 1.32 -11.42
N SER A 21 1.24 0.22 -11.83
CA SER A 21 1.19 -0.27 -13.22
C SER A 21 -0.24 -0.49 -13.68
N LEU A 22 -1.03 -1.17 -12.87
CA LEU A 22 -2.44 -1.46 -13.16
C LEU A 22 -3.29 -0.18 -13.26
N ALA A 23 -3.12 0.76 -12.31
CA ALA A 23 -3.87 2.01 -12.31
C ALA A 23 -3.57 2.87 -13.53
N LEU A 24 -2.29 2.95 -13.93
CA LEU A 24 -1.86 3.67 -15.12
C LEU A 24 -2.42 3.03 -16.40
N GLU A 25 -2.39 1.70 -16.51
CA GLU A 25 -2.84 0.97 -17.70
C GLU A 25 -4.36 1.01 -17.86
N LEU A 26 -5.12 0.99 -16.74
CA LEU A 26 -6.58 1.13 -16.76
C LEU A 26 -7.05 2.60 -16.82
N GLY A 27 -6.16 3.57 -16.61
CA GLY A 27 -6.54 4.98 -16.44
C GLY A 27 -7.39 5.23 -15.17
N TRP A 28 -7.23 4.40 -14.13
CA TRP A 28 -8.01 4.46 -12.90
C TRP A 28 -7.29 5.24 -11.79
N ASN A 29 -8.05 5.66 -10.79
CA ASN A 29 -7.49 6.25 -9.58
C ASN A 29 -6.67 5.20 -8.81
N TYR A 30 -5.69 5.66 -8.05
CA TYR A 30 -4.82 4.82 -7.24
C TYR A 30 -4.84 5.22 -5.77
N LEU A 31 -4.99 4.25 -4.89
CA LEU A 31 -4.88 4.40 -3.45
C LEU A 31 -3.74 3.53 -2.89
N ASP A 32 -2.64 4.16 -2.47
CA ASP A 32 -1.66 3.57 -1.55
C ASP A 32 -2.16 3.81 -0.11
N SER A 33 -2.83 2.82 0.46
CA SER A 33 -3.29 2.89 1.85
C SER A 33 -2.12 3.06 2.82
N GLY A 34 -0.99 2.42 2.55
CA GLY A 34 0.22 2.56 3.36
C GLY A 34 0.78 3.99 3.35
N LEU A 35 0.66 4.71 2.25
CA LEU A 35 1.03 6.14 2.19
C LEU A 35 0.15 6.97 3.13
N ILE A 36 -1.16 6.74 3.15
CA ILE A 36 -2.07 7.47 4.04
C ILE A 36 -1.68 7.29 5.51
N TYR A 37 -1.32 6.06 5.93
CA TYR A 37 -0.82 5.82 7.29
C TYR A 37 0.55 6.46 7.57
N ARG A 38 1.44 6.52 6.58
CA ARG A 38 2.73 7.23 6.72
C ARG A 38 2.52 8.75 6.82
N CYS A 39 1.62 9.32 6.05
CA CYS A 39 1.24 10.72 6.20
C CYS A 39 0.68 11.00 7.60
N TYR A 40 -0.17 10.09 8.11
CA TYR A 40 -0.65 10.20 9.49
C TYR A 40 0.50 10.20 10.52
N ALA A 41 1.46 9.27 10.37
CA ALA A 41 2.62 9.20 11.27
C ALA A 41 3.49 10.46 11.20
N PHE A 42 3.73 11.00 10.02
CA PHE A 42 4.47 12.24 9.81
C PHE A 42 3.82 13.43 10.52
N PHE A 43 2.51 13.63 10.33
CA PHE A 43 1.78 14.71 11.00
C PHE A 43 1.58 14.47 12.50
N HIS A 44 1.58 13.21 12.93
CA HIS A 44 1.55 12.86 14.35
C HIS A 44 2.83 13.29 15.06
N LEU A 45 4.01 13.05 14.46
CA LEU A 45 5.30 13.51 14.99
C LEU A 45 5.39 15.04 15.02
N SER A 46 4.90 15.72 14.00
CA SER A 46 4.88 17.18 13.95
C SER A 46 3.79 17.82 14.81
N LYS A 47 3.02 17.01 15.59
CA LYS A 47 1.95 17.47 16.50
C LYS A 47 0.88 18.32 15.81
N ALA A 48 0.55 18.01 14.55
CA ALA A 48 -0.48 18.73 13.82
C ALA A 48 -1.83 18.63 14.52
N SER A 49 -2.58 19.72 14.59
CA SER A 49 -3.85 19.82 15.31
C SER A 49 -4.97 18.98 14.66
N ASN A 50 -5.04 18.95 13.35
CA ASN A 50 -6.02 18.18 12.57
C ASN A 50 -5.35 17.37 11.46
N ILE A 51 -4.83 16.20 11.82
CA ILE A 51 -4.10 15.33 10.90
C ILE A 51 -4.92 14.93 9.66
N PRO A 52 -6.22 14.55 9.74
CA PRO A 52 -7.04 14.25 8.57
C PRO A 52 -7.07 15.37 7.52
N ASP A 53 -7.14 16.63 7.94
CA ASP A 53 -7.17 17.75 6.99
C ASP A 53 -5.78 18.03 6.39
N GLU A 54 -4.71 17.79 7.14
CA GLU A 54 -3.35 17.89 6.60
C GLU A 54 -3.09 16.80 5.55
N ILE A 55 -3.57 15.58 5.76
CA ILE A 55 -3.44 14.48 4.79
C ILE A 55 -4.13 14.83 3.45
N LYS A 56 -5.27 15.50 3.47
CA LYS A 56 -5.98 15.92 2.24
C LYS A 56 -5.20 16.94 1.39
N LYS A 57 -4.23 17.64 1.98
CA LYS A 57 -3.37 18.60 1.28
C LYS A 57 -2.15 17.95 0.63
N ILE A 58 -1.92 16.67 0.90
CA ILE A 58 -0.84 15.90 0.27
C ILE A 58 -1.17 15.68 -1.21
N GLN A 59 -0.19 15.95 -2.05
CA GLN A 59 -0.24 15.59 -3.47
C GLN A 59 0.69 14.39 -3.69
N HIS A 60 0.16 13.35 -4.29
CA HIS A 60 0.88 12.13 -4.62
C HIS A 60 0.91 11.98 -6.15
N ASN A 61 2.05 12.26 -6.75
CA ASN A 61 2.28 12.05 -8.18
C ASN A 61 3.13 10.79 -8.35
N TYR A 62 2.79 9.95 -9.33
CA TYR A 62 3.47 8.69 -9.56
C TYR A 62 3.49 8.33 -11.04
N SER A 63 4.55 7.64 -11.42
CA SER A 63 4.70 6.90 -12.67
C SER A 63 5.29 5.51 -12.34
N LEU A 64 5.65 4.75 -13.36
CA LEU A 64 6.36 3.48 -13.14
C LEU A 64 7.78 3.71 -12.59
N GLU A 65 8.43 4.79 -12.98
CA GLU A 65 9.82 5.09 -12.67
C GLU A 65 9.96 6.06 -11.49
N ASN A 66 9.03 7.00 -11.36
CA ASN A 66 9.15 8.10 -10.42
C ASN A 66 7.93 8.21 -9.49
N GLU A 67 8.20 8.67 -8.29
CA GLU A 67 7.17 9.01 -7.32
C GLU A 67 7.55 10.29 -6.60
N SER A 68 6.60 11.21 -6.45
CA SER A 68 6.79 12.39 -5.61
C SER A 68 5.59 12.61 -4.69
N ILE A 69 5.89 12.91 -3.43
CA ILE A 69 4.91 13.23 -2.39
C ILE A 69 5.19 14.65 -1.94
N THR A 70 4.27 15.57 -2.24
CA THR A 70 4.47 16.98 -1.92
C THR A 70 3.43 17.47 -0.91
N TYR A 71 3.87 18.35 -0.02
CA TYR A 71 3.03 19.03 0.96
C TYR A 71 3.39 20.51 1.00
N GLN A 72 2.41 21.39 0.78
CA GLN A 72 2.61 22.85 0.72
C GLN A 72 3.75 23.26 -0.23
N GLY A 73 3.82 22.60 -1.40
CA GLY A 73 4.85 22.86 -2.43
C GLY A 73 6.24 22.29 -2.14
N LYS A 74 6.44 21.60 -1.00
CA LYS A 74 7.72 20.97 -0.66
C LYS A 74 7.66 19.48 -0.92
N ASP A 75 8.71 18.92 -1.52
CA ASP A 75 8.88 17.47 -1.64
C ASP A 75 9.24 16.87 -0.27
N ILE A 76 8.41 15.94 0.18
CA ILE A 76 8.58 15.20 1.44
C ILE A 76 8.70 13.69 1.21
N THR A 77 8.97 13.26 -0.02
CA THR A 77 9.00 11.84 -0.42
C THR A 77 9.96 11.04 0.45
N SER A 78 11.19 11.51 0.61
CA SER A 78 12.22 10.83 1.41
C SER A 78 11.83 10.73 2.89
N LEU A 79 11.19 11.77 3.44
CA LEU A 79 10.70 11.76 4.82
C LEU A 79 9.60 10.72 5.02
N ILE A 80 8.57 10.75 4.16
CA ILE A 80 7.43 9.83 4.22
C ILE A 80 7.84 8.37 3.97
N ARG A 81 8.83 8.12 3.11
CA ARG A 81 9.35 6.77 2.83
C ARG A 81 10.46 6.32 3.77
N GLY A 82 10.91 7.19 4.70
CA GLY A 82 11.95 6.91 5.68
C GLY A 82 11.58 5.76 6.65
N SER A 83 12.58 5.14 7.24
CA SER A 83 12.42 3.99 8.14
C SER A 83 11.63 4.35 9.41
N GLU A 84 11.92 5.49 10.02
CA GLU A 84 11.24 5.98 11.22
C GLU A 84 9.72 6.12 11.00
N ILE A 85 9.32 6.86 9.95
CA ILE A 85 7.91 7.03 9.59
C ILE A 85 7.26 5.68 9.23
N THR A 86 7.98 4.82 8.53
CA THR A 86 7.50 3.48 8.16
C THR A 86 7.22 2.63 9.41
N LYS A 87 8.12 2.63 10.40
CA LYS A 87 7.95 1.91 11.67
C LYS A 87 6.76 2.47 12.45
N LEU A 88 6.73 3.79 12.67
CA LEU A 88 5.66 4.46 13.40
C LEU A 88 4.29 4.25 12.73
N SER A 89 4.22 4.31 11.39
CA SER A 89 2.97 4.07 10.67
C SER A 89 2.43 2.65 10.88
N SER A 90 3.32 1.65 10.94
CA SER A 90 2.95 0.27 11.25
C SER A 90 2.39 0.13 12.67
N GLU A 91 3.00 0.77 13.65
CA GLU A 91 2.52 0.78 15.03
C GLU A 91 1.16 1.51 15.17
N LEU A 92 1.04 2.69 14.56
CA LEU A 92 -0.21 3.47 14.60
C LEU A 92 -1.36 2.77 13.86
N SER A 93 -1.06 1.98 12.84
CA SER A 93 -2.08 1.23 12.07
C SER A 93 -2.81 0.17 12.88
N GLN A 94 -2.30 -0.23 14.04
CA GLN A 94 -2.98 -1.15 14.97
C GLN A 94 -4.07 -0.45 15.79
N LYS A 95 -4.01 0.88 15.92
CA LYS A 95 -4.94 1.66 16.76
C LYS A 95 -6.26 1.88 16.02
N GLU A 96 -7.36 1.38 16.57
CA GLU A 96 -8.70 1.53 15.99
C GLU A 96 -9.08 3.00 15.74
N LYS A 97 -8.77 3.89 16.69
CA LYS A 97 -9.03 5.34 16.56
C LYS A 97 -8.29 5.97 15.35
N VAL A 98 -7.10 5.47 15.00
CA VAL A 98 -6.36 5.94 13.82
C VAL A 98 -7.05 5.42 12.57
N ARG A 99 -7.39 4.13 12.55
CA ARG A 99 -8.06 3.49 11.42
C ARG A 99 -9.39 4.16 11.08
N SER A 100 -10.24 4.38 12.07
CA SER A 100 -11.55 5.03 11.87
C SER A 100 -11.42 6.44 11.29
N ARG A 101 -10.44 7.23 11.76
CA ARG A 101 -10.14 8.56 11.19
C ARG A 101 -9.70 8.53 9.73
N LEU A 102 -8.97 7.50 9.31
CA LEU A 102 -8.43 7.40 7.95
C LEU A 102 -9.39 6.75 6.96
N THR A 103 -10.35 5.95 7.42
CA THR A 103 -11.32 5.25 6.57
C THR A 103 -12.08 6.19 5.65
N SER A 104 -12.55 7.33 6.15
CA SER A 104 -13.28 8.33 5.34
C SER A 104 -12.40 8.90 4.23
N ILE A 105 -11.14 9.22 4.52
CA ILE A 105 -10.17 9.73 3.54
C ILE A 105 -9.93 8.69 2.46
N GLN A 106 -9.65 7.43 2.84
CA GLN A 106 -9.39 6.35 1.89
C GLN A 106 -10.58 6.10 0.97
N LYS A 107 -11.81 6.17 1.49
CA LYS A 107 -13.03 6.02 0.69
C LYS A 107 -13.25 7.13 -0.34
N THR A 108 -12.70 8.33 -0.16
CA THR A 108 -12.80 9.41 -1.16
C THR A 108 -12.05 9.12 -2.47
N TYR A 109 -11.15 8.14 -2.48
CA TYR A 109 -10.43 7.71 -3.69
C TYR A 109 -11.32 6.92 -4.66
N ARG A 110 -12.47 6.40 -4.19
CA ARG A 110 -13.45 5.70 -5.03
C ARG A 110 -14.18 6.69 -5.95
N LYS A 111 -13.62 6.94 -7.11
CA LYS A 111 -14.13 7.87 -8.13
C LYS A 111 -14.06 7.22 -9.51
N LEU A 112 -14.91 7.68 -10.44
CA LEU A 112 -14.79 7.31 -11.84
C LEU A 112 -13.41 7.71 -12.40
N PRO A 113 -12.85 6.95 -13.36
CA PRO A 113 -13.43 5.77 -14.01
C PRO A 113 -13.38 4.48 -13.19
N GLY A 114 -12.55 4.40 -12.16
CA GLY A 114 -12.37 3.25 -11.29
C GLY A 114 -11.28 3.48 -10.25
N LEU A 115 -11.02 2.49 -9.39
CA LEU A 115 -10.03 2.55 -8.32
C LEU A 115 -9.19 1.27 -8.26
N VAL A 116 -7.88 1.41 -8.21
CA VAL A 116 -6.94 0.39 -7.74
C VAL A 116 -6.51 0.74 -6.33
N ALA A 117 -6.86 -0.08 -5.36
CA ALA A 117 -6.57 0.15 -3.94
C ALA A 117 -5.64 -0.94 -3.39
N GLU A 118 -4.48 -0.55 -2.86
CA GLU A 118 -3.57 -1.48 -2.21
C GLU A 118 -3.46 -1.27 -0.70
N GLY A 119 -3.27 -2.37 0.02
CA GLY A 119 -3.13 -2.31 1.47
C GLY A 119 -2.95 -3.67 2.15
N ARG A 120 -3.70 -3.85 3.25
CA ARG A 120 -3.74 -5.06 4.06
C ARG A 120 -5.14 -5.58 4.30
N ASP A 121 -6.13 -4.71 4.16
CA ASP A 121 -7.54 -4.95 4.48
C ASP A 121 -8.48 -4.24 3.50
N MET A 122 -7.99 -4.00 2.28
CA MET A 122 -8.77 -3.36 1.23
C MET A 122 -9.99 -4.21 0.87
N SER A 123 -9.75 -5.51 0.60
CA SER A 123 -10.80 -6.46 0.23
C SER A 123 -11.68 -6.89 1.41
N SER A 124 -11.13 -6.94 2.62
CA SER A 124 -11.84 -7.47 3.79
C SER A 124 -12.64 -6.43 4.57
N LYS A 125 -12.24 -5.14 4.51
CA LYS A 125 -12.81 -4.07 5.34
C LYS A 125 -13.17 -2.80 4.59
N LEU A 126 -12.26 -2.27 3.75
CA LEU A 126 -12.45 -0.94 3.17
C LEU A 126 -13.39 -0.96 1.95
N PHE A 127 -13.20 -1.94 1.06
CA PHE A 127 -13.96 -2.14 -0.16
C PHE A 127 -14.40 -3.62 -0.32
N PRO A 128 -15.21 -4.14 0.62
CA PRO A 128 -15.63 -5.55 0.59
C PRO A 128 -16.53 -5.87 -0.62
N ASP A 129 -17.07 -4.87 -1.26
CA ASP A 129 -17.88 -4.94 -2.48
C ASP A 129 -17.06 -4.90 -3.78
N SER A 130 -15.72 -4.91 -3.70
CA SER A 130 -14.85 -5.06 -4.87
C SER A 130 -15.09 -6.40 -5.55
N LEU A 131 -15.27 -6.40 -6.89
CA LEU A 131 -15.47 -7.62 -7.68
C LEU A 131 -14.14 -8.32 -8.02
N VAL A 132 -13.04 -7.57 -8.07
CA VAL A 132 -11.69 -8.11 -8.28
C VAL A 132 -10.87 -7.90 -7.02
N LYS A 133 -10.60 -9.01 -6.32
CA LYS A 133 -9.83 -9.04 -5.07
C LYS A 133 -8.59 -9.88 -5.28
N ILE A 134 -7.43 -9.28 -5.07
CA ILE A 134 -6.14 -9.94 -5.22
C ILE A 134 -5.47 -10.03 -3.85
N PHE A 135 -4.97 -11.20 -3.51
CA PHE A 135 -4.03 -11.37 -2.42
C PHE A 135 -2.65 -11.66 -3.02
N LEU A 136 -1.76 -10.66 -2.97
CA LEU A 136 -0.44 -10.73 -3.57
C LEU A 136 0.57 -11.18 -2.54
N THR A 137 1.26 -12.29 -2.79
CA THR A 137 2.33 -12.81 -1.93
C THR A 137 3.66 -12.90 -2.67
N ALA A 138 4.73 -13.13 -1.94
CA ALA A 138 6.04 -13.57 -2.42
C ALA A 138 6.77 -14.24 -1.25
N ASN A 139 7.73 -15.12 -1.53
CA ASN A 139 8.55 -15.71 -0.49
C ASN A 139 9.35 -14.62 0.27
N LEU A 140 9.74 -14.94 1.52
CA LEU A 140 10.35 -13.94 2.41
C LEU A 140 11.68 -13.43 1.86
N GLU A 141 12.50 -14.30 1.29
CA GLU A 141 13.82 -13.98 0.75
C GLU A 141 13.71 -12.95 -0.38
N GLU A 142 12.77 -13.17 -1.32
CA GLU A 142 12.47 -12.23 -2.40
C GLU A 142 12.02 -10.86 -1.85
N ARG A 143 11.15 -10.85 -0.86
CA ARG A 143 10.65 -9.62 -0.24
C ARG A 143 11.76 -8.84 0.45
N VAL A 144 12.67 -9.54 1.13
CA VAL A 144 13.87 -8.95 1.76
C VAL A 144 14.79 -8.35 0.70
N MET A 145 15.08 -9.11 -0.37
CA MET A 145 15.96 -8.63 -1.44
C MET A 145 15.37 -7.43 -2.18
N ARG A 146 14.06 -7.46 -2.51
CA ARG A 146 13.37 -6.30 -3.12
C ARG A 146 13.48 -5.05 -2.23
N ARG A 147 13.26 -5.21 -0.92
CA ARG A 147 13.36 -4.10 0.01
C ARG A 147 14.79 -3.61 0.18
N ALA A 148 15.75 -4.53 0.25
CA ALA A 148 17.17 -4.18 0.32
C ALA A 148 17.61 -3.34 -0.90
N ASN A 149 17.20 -3.75 -2.09
CA ASN A 149 17.51 -3.01 -3.33
C ASN A 149 16.87 -1.62 -3.34
N GLN A 150 15.62 -1.48 -2.87
CA GLN A 150 14.97 -0.17 -2.72
C GLN A 150 15.75 0.76 -1.80
N LEU A 151 16.21 0.27 -0.65
CA LEU A 151 16.98 1.05 0.32
C LEU A 151 18.38 1.42 -0.22
N ARG A 152 19.05 0.48 -0.89
CA ARG A 152 20.35 0.74 -1.54
C ARG A 152 20.25 1.79 -2.63
N ASN A 153 19.22 1.71 -3.48
CA ASN A 153 18.97 2.70 -4.53
C ASN A 153 18.66 4.11 -3.94
N ALA A 154 18.15 4.16 -2.71
CA ALA A 154 17.99 5.40 -1.94
C ALA A 154 19.27 5.83 -1.18
N GLY A 155 20.44 5.20 -1.46
CA GLY A 155 21.73 5.53 -0.84
C GLY A 155 21.90 5.03 0.58
N GLN A 156 21.04 4.13 1.09
CA GLN A 156 21.11 3.64 2.46
C GLN A 156 21.97 2.37 2.56
N LYS A 157 22.72 2.25 3.66
CA LYS A 157 23.38 0.99 4.02
C LYS A 157 22.33 0.00 4.54
N VAL A 158 22.42 -1.26 4.12
CA VAL A 158 21.43 -2.29 4.47
C VAL A 158 22.11 -3.50 5.08
N ASN A 159 21.68 -3.85 6.30
CA ASN A 159 21.94 -5.15 6.92
C ASN A 159 20.80 -6.10 6.59
N ILE A 160 21.07 -7.16 5.85
CA ILE A 160 20.04 -8.11 5.37
C ILE A 160 19.37 -8.85 6.53
N SER A 161 20.12 -9.25 7.56
CA SER A 161 19.56 -9.96 8.71
C SER A 161 18.61 -9.10 9.53
N GLU A 162 18.98 -7.85 9.79
CA GLU A 162 18.11 -6.89 10.47
C GLU A 162 16.86 -6.59 9.65
N LEU A 163 17.02 -6.38 8.35
CA LEU A 163 15.90 -6.11 7.44
C LEU A 163 14.94 -7.30 7.36
N LYS A 164 15.44 -8.53 7.37
CA LYS A 164 14.61 -9.74 7.43
C LYS A 164 13.76 -9.74 8.69
N ASN A 165 14.37 -9.55 9.85
CA ASN A 165 13.66 -9.48 11.13
C ASN A 165 12.60 -8.36 11.15
N GLU A 166 12.92 -7.19 10.59
CA GLU A 166 11.94 -6.08 10.50
C GLU A 166 10.73 -6.44 9.65
N ILE A 167 10.94 -7.14 8.53
CA ILE A 167 9.86 -7.58 7.64
C ILE A 167 9.00 -8.65 8.33
N GLU A 168 9.61 -9.64 8.99
CA GLU A 168 8.90 -10.69 9.73
C GLU A 168 8.05 -10.11 10.87
N LEU A 169 8.63 -9.27 11.72
CA LEU A 169 7.91 -8.58 12.81
C LEU A 169 6.77 -7.69 12.31
N ARG A 170 6.92 -7.11 11.13
CA ARG A 170 5.86 -6.33 10.52
C ARG A 170 4.74 -7.20 10.01
N ASP A 171 5.04 -8.30 9.35
CA ASP A 171 4.05 -9.24 8.83
C ASP A 171 3.27 -9.90 9.97
N GLU A 172 3.94 -10.28 11.06
CA GLU A 172 3.33 -10.77 12.28
C GLU A 172 2.32 -9.73 12.84
N ARG A 173 2.76 -8.49 13.04
CA ARG A 173 1.88 -7.39 13.47
C ARG A 173 0.68 -7.18 12.55
N ASP A 174 0.90 -7.23 11.23
CA ASP A 174 -0.17 -7.03 10.25
C ASP A 174 -1.17 -8.21 10.28
N THR A 175 -0.73 -9.43 10.60
CA THR A 175 -1.56 -10.64 10.64
C THR A 175 -2.29 -10.80 11.98
N GLU A 176 -1.64 -10.48 13.09
CA GLU A 176 -2.14 -10.74 14.44
C GLU A 176 -2.93 -9.56 15.05
N ARG A 177 -2.90 -8.39 14.42
CA ARG A 177 -3.63 -7.23 14.96
C ARG A 177 -5.12 -7.53 15.11
N SER A 178 -5.70 -7.11 16.24
CA SER A 178 -7.12 -7.32 16.58
C SER A 178 -8.08 -6.63 15.61
N HIS A 179 -7.66 -5.49 15.04
CA HIS A 179 -8.48 -4.72 14.11
C HIS A 179 -7.96 -4.84 12.67
N SER A 180 -8.79 -5.36 11.77
CA SER A 180 -8.48 -5.48 10.34
C SER A 180 -7.18 -6.25 10.05
N PRO A 181 -7.01 -7.49 10.52
CA PRO A 181 -5.81 -8.28 10.25
C PRO A 181 -5.61 -8.49 8.76
N LEU A 182 -4.34 -8.62 8.35
CA LEU A 182 -4.01 -9.08 7.01
C LEU A 182 -4.49 -10.53 6.86
N LYS A 183 -5.46 -10.74 5.98
CA LYS A 183 -5.96 -12.08 5.67
C LYS A 183 -6.43 -12.17 4.23
N GLN A 184 -6.19 -13.30 3.62
CA GLN A 184 -6.79 -13.64 2.35
C GLN A 184 -8.30 -13.85 2.52
N THR A 185 -9.12 -13.17 1.72
CA THR A 185 -10.57 -13.42 1.69
C THR A 185 -10.88 -14.63 0.81
N LYS A 186 -12.00 -15.31 1.08
CA LYS A 186 -12.37 -16.53 0.34
C LYS A 186 -12.57 -16.28 -1.16
N ASP A 187 -12.97 -15.09 -1.52
CA ASP A 187 -13.26 -14.64 -2.88
C ASP A 187 -12.08 -13.88 -3.53
N SER A 188 -10.91 -13.86 -2.89
CA SER A 188 -9.71 -13.27 -3.49
C SER A 188 -8.90 -14.29 -4.29
N THR A 189 -8.35 -13.82 -5.40
CA THR A 189 -7.36 -14.58 -6.19
C THR A 189 -5.99 -14.44 -5.55
N LEU A 190 -5.39 -15.57 -5.17
CA LEU A 190 -4.00 -15.60 -4.69
C LEU A 190 -3.04 -15.53 -5.88
N ILE A 191 -2.11 -14.58 -5.83
CA ILE A 191 -1.04 -14.45 -6.83
C ILE A 191 0.31 -14.45 -6.10
N ASP A 192 1.16 -15.42 -6.44
CA ASP A 192 2.57 -15.41 -6.02
C ASP A 192 3.39 -14.62 -7.04
N SER A 193 4.06 -13.58 -6.57
CA SER A 193 4.88 -12.67 -7.36
C SER A 193 6.38 -13.04 -7.36
N SER A 194 6.79 -14.12 -6.69
CA SER A 194 8.21 -14.45 -6.51
C SER A 194 8.97 -14.61 -7.83
N SER A 195 8.36 -15.28 -8.81
CA SER A 195 8.98 -15.58 -10.11
C SER A 195 8.34 -14.87 -11.30
N LYS A 196 7.47 -13.89 -11.05
CA LYS A 196 6.73 -13.18 -12.11
C LYS A 196 7.17 -11.74 -12.25
N THR A 197 7.19 -11.27 -13.48
CA THR A 197 7.39 -9.86 -13.81
C THR A 197 6.15 -9.04 -13.45
N VAL A 198 6.35 -7.74 -13.24
CA VAL A 198 5.26 -6.77 -13.03
C VAL A 198 4.24 -6.85 -14.17
N ARG A 199 4.72 -6.93 -15.42
CA ARG A 199 3.87 -6.98 -16.61
C ARG A 199 2.99 -8.24 -16.66
N GLU A 200 3.55 -9.41 -16.35
CA GLU A 200 2.77 -10.66 -16.30
C GLU A 200 1.65 -10.60 -15.29
N ILE A 201 1.93 -10.08 -14.08
CA ILE A 201 0.92 -9.95 -13.03
C ILE A 201 -0.13 -8.90 -13.40
N THR A 202 0.29 -7.74 -13.93
CA THR A 202 -0.63 -6.70 -14.37
C THR A 202 -1.58 -7.22 -15.43
N ASN A 203 -1.08 -7.93 -16.46
CA ASN A 203 -1.88 -8.54 -17.51
C ASN A 203 -2.87 -9.59 -16.98
N LEU A 204 -2.44 -10.38 -16.00
CA LEU A 204 -3.33 -11.34 -15.33
C LEU A 204 -4.49 -10.65 -14.62
N ILE A 205 -4.20 -9.55 -13.90
CA ILE A 205 -5.24 -8.79 -13.19
C ILE A 205 -6.17 -8.09 -14.18
N ILE A 206 -5.66 -7.55 -15.30
CA ILE A 206 -6.49 -6.92 -16.34
C ILE A 206 -7.49 -7.93 -16.93
N LYS A 207 -7.06 -9.18 -17.18
CA LYS A 207 -7.99 -10.23 -17.62
C LYS A 207 -9.13 -10.43 -16.62
N LEU A 208 -8.82 -10.51 -15.32
CA LEU A 208 -9.83 -10.63 -14.27
C LEU A 208 -10.76 -9.41 -14.20
N VAL A 209 -10.24 -8.21 -14.47
CA VAL A 209 -11.05 -6.98 -14.55
C VAL A 209 -12.02 -7.07 -15.72
N ASN A 210 -11.54 -7.42 -16.92
CA ASN A 210 -12.37 -7.53 -18.13
C ASN A 210 -13.45 -8.64 -18.06
N GLU A 211 -13.26 -9.64 -17.19
CA GLU A 211 -14.26 -10.69 -16.94
C GLU A 211 -15.36 -10.25 -15.97
N LYS A 212 -15.12 -9.20 -15.16
CA LYS A 212 -16.01 -8.77 -14.08
C LYS A 212 -16.69 -7.44 -14.31
N TYR A 213 -16.14 -6.61 -15.19
CA TYR A 213 -16.63 -5.27 -15.52
C TYR A 213 -16.81 -5.09 -17.03
#